data_bd1f16fdae42d137454307211e57a7e9
#
_entry.id   bd1f16fdae42d137454307211e57a7e9
#
_cell.length_a   1.000
_cell.length_b   1.000
_cell.length_c   1.000
_cell.angle_alpha   90.00
_cell.angle_beta   90.00
_cell.angle_gamma   90.00
#
_symmetry.space_group_name_H-M   'P 1'
#
loop_
_entity.id
_entity.type
_entity.pdbx_description
1 polymer ?
#
loop_
_entity_poly.entity_id
_entity_poly.type
_entity_poly.pdbx_seq_one_letter_code
_entity_poly.pdbx_strand_id
1 'polypeptide(L)'
;EYKSAYFDEHVRETIDVLDKIEVLDESSKKLLYRTLYANVISSMEAYLSDRLIQKVLSSEEIKRRFVESFKIYEETKFSLSEIFKKMEELDVRIKKTLRDIIYHNLPVIKNIYRSTLDIDLGDISNLMKCISIRHDIVHRNGKDKDGNLRIINKDDVLNIATSVSEFILNIEN
;
A
#
# COMPACT_ATOMS: atom_id res chain seq x y z
N GLU A 1 12.49 11.68 1.03
CA GLU A 1 13.51 11.15 1.97
C GLU A 1 12.90 10.64 3.30
N TYR A 2 11.91 11.30 3.88
CA TYR A 2 11.37 10.95 5.21
C TYR A 2 10.57 9.65 5.27
N LYS A 3 10.00 9.17 4.16
CA LYS A 3 9.02 8.05 4.15
C LYS A 3 9.59 6.69 3.78
N SER A 4 10.64 6.62 2.97
CA SER A 4 11.39 5.39 2.79
C SER A 4 12.08 4.97 4.09
N ALA A 5 12.60 5.93 4.86
CA ALA A 5 13.21 5.68 6.16
C ALA A 5 12.26 4.99 7.16
N TYR A 6 10.99 5.39 7.20
CA TYR A 6 9.96 4.74 8.04
C TYR A 6 9.67 3.31 7.64
N PHE A 7 9.60 3.05 6.33
CA PHE A 7 9.42 1.70 5.82
C PHE A 7 10.65 0.83 6.09
N ASP A 8 11.87 1.37 5.87
CA ASP A 8 13.13 0.66 6.12
C ASP A 8 13.29 0.32 7.61
N GLU A 9 12.92 1.23 8.52
CA GLU A 9 12.89 0.97 9.96
C GLU A 9 11.93 -0.17 10.30
N HIS A 10 10.73 -0.15 9.75
CA HIS A 10 9.73 -1.20 9.98
C HIS A 10 10.16 -2.58 9.46
N VAL A 11 10.83 -2.63 8.31
CA VAL A 11 11.41 -3.87 7.78
C VAL A 11 12.51 -4.40 8.69
N ARG A 12 13.40 -3.54 9.21
CA ARG A 12 14.44 -3.93 10.18
C ARG A 12 13.83 -4.48 11.46
N GLU A 13 12.85 -3.78 12.04
CA GLU A 13 12.12 -4.25 13.22
C GLU A 13 11.47 -5.61 12.98
N THR A 14 10.89 -5.83 11.79
CA THR A 14 10.30 -7.12 11.40
C THR A 14 11.36 -8.21 11.39
N ILE A 15 12.54 -7.97 10.82
CA ILE A 15 13.67 -8.91 10.78
C ILE A 15 14.16 -9.21 12.19
N ASP A 16 14.34 -8.20 13.02
CA ASP A 16 14.79 -8.35 14.42
C ASP A 16 13.82 -9.19 15.26
N VAL A 17 12.52 -9.08 15.00
CA VAL A 17 11.50 -9.90 15.66
C VAL A 17 11.54 -11.34 15.19
N LEU A 18 11.84 -11.62 13.92
CA LEU A 18 11.89 -12.97 13.38
C LEU A 18 12.90 -13.86 14.12
N ASP A 19 14.06 -13.33 14.50
CA ASP A 19 15.06 -14.08 15.26
C ASP A 19 14.59 -14.40 16.68
N LYS A 20 13.81 -13.52 17.29
CA LYS A 20 13.23 -13.71 18.63
C LYS A 20 12.08 -14.72 18.65
N ILE A 21 11.40 -14.90 17.53
CA ILE A 21 10.29 -15.87 17.38
C ILE A 21 10.81 -17.32 17.45
N GLU A 22 12.05 -17.58 17.04
CA GLU A 22 12.61 -18.94 16.97
C GLU A 22 12.66 -19.70 18.30
N VAL A 23 12.64 -19.01 19.42
CA VAL A 23 12.62 -19.62 20.76
C VAL A 23 11.22 -19.96 21.28
N LEU A 24 10.17 -19.61 20.53
CA LEU A 24 8.78 -19.81 20.92
C LEU A 24 8.29 -21.22 20.52
N ASP A 25 7.15 -21.61 21.09
CA ASP A 25 6.47 -22.82 20.68
C ASP A 25 5.88 -22.72 19.25
N GLU A 26 5.66 -23.86 18.61
CA GLU A 26 5.23 -23.93 17.20
C GLU A 26 3.88 -23.24 16.91
N SER A 27 2.98 -23.20 17.89
CA SER A 27 1.69 -22.50 17.72
C SER A 27 1.87 -21.00 17.69
N SER A 28 2.67 -20.47 18.61
CA SER A 28 3.03 -19.06 18.68
C SER A 28 3.82 -18.60 17.44
N LYS A 29 4.78 -19.42 16.98
CA LYS A 29 5.51 -19.14 15.73
C LYS A 29 4.57 -18.98 14.55
N LYS A 30 3.67 -19.94 14.31
CA LYS A 30 2.71 -19.90 13.19
C LYS A 30 1.81 -18.67 13.23
N LEU A 31 1.38 -18.25 14.40
CA LEU A 31 0.56 -17.05 14.56
C LEU A 31 1.39 -15.80 14.21
N LEU A 32 2.59 -15.68 14.77
CA LEU A 32 3.43 -14.49 14.59
C LEU A 32 3.93 -14.35 13.14
N TYR A 33 4.34 -15.42 12.47
CA TYR A 33 4.73 -15.37 11.07
C TYR A 33 3.58 -14.86 10.17
N ARG A 34 2.35 -15.33 10.38
CA ARG A 34 1.18 -14.82 9.65
C ARG A 34 0.94 -13.35 9.95
N THR A 35 1.09 -12.93 11.20
CA THR A 35 0.91 -11.53 11.61
C THR A 35 1.95 -10.64 10.96
N LEU A 36 3.23 -11.02 11.00
CA LEU A 36 4.33 -10.27 10.38
C LEU A 36 4.19 -10.20 8.86
N TYR A 37 3.81 -11.31 8.21
CA TYR A 37 3.55 -11.33 6.78
C TYR A 37 2.47 -10.30 6.38
N ALA A 38 1.35 -10.30 7.10
CA ALA A 38 0.27 -9.34 6.85
C ALA A 38 0.71 -7.89 7.14
N ASN A 39 1.54 -7.69 8.15
CA ASN A 39 2.04 -6.37 8.55
C ASN A 39 2.99 -5.76 7.49
N VAL A 40 3.87 -6.55 6.87
CA VAL A 40 4.73 -6.08 5.77
C VAL A 40 3.88 -5.53 4.60
N ILE A 41 2.81 -6.22 4.22
CA ILE A 41 1.89 -5.72 3.17
C ILE A 41 1.21 -4.42 3.62
N SER A 42 0.74 -4.34 4.87
CA SER A 42 0.11 -3.11 5.39
C SER A 42 1.08 -1.93 5.42
N SER A 43 2.36 -2.17 5.68
CA SER A 43 3.40 -1.13 5.63
C SER A 43 3.64 -0.63 4.20
N MET A 44 3.61 -1.53 3.20
CA MET A 44 3.64 -1.14 1.78
C MET A 44 2.43 -0.27 1.41
N GLU A 45 1.22 -0.67 1.84
CA GLU A 45 -0.02 0.10 1.59
C GLU A 45 0.09 1.51 2.20
N ALA A 46 0.58 1.61 3.43
CA ALA A 46 0.80 2.89 4.12
C ALA A 46 1.82 3.77 3.39
N TYR A 47 2.95 3.20 2.96
CA TYR A 47 3.95 3.91 2.17
C TYR A 47 3.37 4.47 0.87
N LEU A 48 2.66 3.64 0.09
CA LEU A 48 2.04 4.06 -1.17
C LEU A 48 1.02 5.20 -0.95
N SER A 49 0.17 5.05 0.07
CA SER A 49 -0.81 6.06 0.45
C SER A 49 -0.16 7.39 0.80
N ASP A 50 0.76 7.33 1.71
CA ASP A 50 1.42 8.52 2.24
C ASP A 50 2.23 9.27 1.19
N ARG A 51 2.96 8.53 0.34
CA ARG A 51 3.72 9.12 -0.77
C ARG A 51 2.80 9.83 -1.74
N LEU A 52 1.71 9.18 -2.16
CA LEU A 52 0.75 9.77 -3.10
C LEU A 52 0.11 11.02 -2.51
N ILE A 53 -0.38 10.96 -1.26
CA ILE A 53 -0.97 12.11 -0.56
C ILE A 53 0.02 13.28 -0.49
N GLN A 54 1.26 13.01 -0.10
CA GLN A 54 2.28 14.05 0.01
C GLN A 54 2.57 14.70 -1.35
N LYS A 55 2.80 13.90 -2.39
CA LYS A 55 3.11 14.41 -3.73
C LYS A 55 1.96 15.23 -4.32
N VAL A 56 0.73 14.73 -4.21
CA VAL A 56 -0.46 15.43 -4.72
C VAL A 56 -0.71 16.75 -3.99
N LEU A 57 -0.55 16.78 -2.66
CA LEU A 57 -0.83 17.99 -1.88
C LEU A 57 0.33 19.01 -1.88
N SER A 58 1.54 18.61 -2.27
CA SER A 58 2.71 19.52 -2.31
C SER A 58 2.94 20.20 -3.64
N SER A 59 2.22 19.84 -4.71
CA SER A 59 2.41 20.38 -6.06
C SER A 59 1.08 20.66 -6.73
N GLU A 60 0.85 21.90 -7.14
CA GLU A 60 -0.36 22.29 -7.90
C GLU A 60 -0.46 21.56 -9.25
N GLU A 61 0.67 21.29 -9.90
CA GLU A 61 0.70 20.55 -11.16
C GLU A 61 0.27 19.08 -10.94
N ILE A 62 0.83 18.40 -9.92
CA ILE A 62 0.48 17.02 -9.61
C ILE A 62 -0.98 16.94 -9.13
N LYS A 63 -1.42 17.90 -8.31
CA LYS A 63 -2.81 18.02 -7.86
C LYS A 63 -3.77 18.11 -9.06
N ARG A 64 -3.43 18.94 -10.03
CA ARG A 64 -4.22 19.08 -11.27
C ARG A 64 -4.28 17.77 -12.04
N ARG A 65 -3.14 17.10 -12.28
CA ARG A 65 -3.10 15.78 -12.96
C ARG A 65 -3.98 14.75 -12.24
N PHE A 66 -3.92 14.71 -10.89
CA PHE A 66 -4.77 13.81 -10.11
C PHE A 66 -6.25 14.10 -10.32
N VAL A 67 -6.68 15.35 -10.22
CA VAL A 67 -8.08 15.75 -10.41
C VAL A 67 -8.55 15.47 -11.85
N GLU A 68 -7.74 15.78 -12.85
CA GLU A 68 -8.07 15.59 -14.26
C GLU A 68 -8.10 14.11 -14.68
N SER A 69 -7.33 13.23 -14.03
CA SER A 69 -7.25 11.80 -14.37
C SER A 69 -8.11 10.88 -13.50
N PHE A 70 -8.66 11.38 -12.40
CA PHE A 70 -9.39 10.54 -11.45
C PHE A 70 -10.90 10.58 -11.72
N LYS A 71 -11.46 9.46 -12.17
CA LYS A 71 -12.84 9.33 -12.69
C LYS A 71 -13.91 10.01 -11.86
N ILE A 72 -13.83 9.95 -10.51
CA ILE A 72 -14.82 10.56 -9.62
C ILE A 72 -14.92 12.09 -9.81
N TYR A 73 -13.83 12.75 -10.23
CA TYR A 73 -13.83 14.19 -10.49
C TYR A 73 -14.33 14.52 -11.90
N GLU A 74 -14.06 13.68 -12.90
CA GLU A 74 -14.58 13.84 -14.27
C GLU A 74 -16.12 13.84 -14.28
N GLU A 75 -16.74 13.01 -13.44
CA GLU A 75 -18.19 12.86 -13.35
C GLU A 75 -18.85 13.93 -12.46
N THR A 76 -18.05 14.72 -11.70
CA THR A 76 -18.57 15.73 -10.77
C THR A 76 -19.01 16.99 -11.51
N LYS A 77 -20.28 17.33 -11.43
CA LYS A 77 -20.84 18.58 -12.01
C LYS A 77 -21.22 19.53 -10.90
N PHE A 78 -21.00 20.83 -11.13
CA PHE A 78 -21.41 21.92 -10.24
C PHE A 78 -21.73 23.17 -11.06
N SER A 79 -22.51 24.12 -10.46
CA SER A 79 -22.82 25.39 -11.10
C SER A 79 -21.61 26.34 -11.01
N LEU A 80 -21.52 27.27 -11.96
CA LEU A 80 -20.45 28.28 -11.96
C LEU A 80 -20.47 29.16 -10.69
N SER A 81 -21.63 29.36 -10.09
CA SER A 81 -21.80 30.11 -8.84
C SER A 81 -21.14 29.42 -7.62
N GLU A 82 -20.86 28.12 -7.71
CA GLU A 82 -20.22 27.35 -6.64
C GLU A 82 -18.71 27.23 -6.78
N ILE A 83 -18.11 27.77 -7.89
CA ILE A 83 -16.71 27.47 -8.24
C ILE A 83 -15.74 27.86 -7.13
N PHE A 84 -15.87 29.05 -6.54
CA PHE A 84 -14.98 29.52 -5.49
C PHE A 84 -15.06 28.64 -4.24
N LYS A 85 -16.27 28.27 -3.80
CA LYS A 85 -16.48 27.35 -2.69
C LYS A 85 -15.88 25.98 -2.96
N LYS A 86 -16.05 25.45 -4.17
CA LYS A 86 -15.46 24.17 -4.57
C LYS A 86 -13.92 24.21 -4.62
N MET A 87 -13.36 25.34 -5.01
CA MET A 87 -11.90 25.56 -4.99
C MET A 87 -11.36 25.59 -3.55
N GLU A 88 -12.03 26.28 -2.63
CA GLU A 88 -11.64 26.31 -1.22
C GLU A 88 -11.69 24.93 -0.56
N GLU A 89 -12.68 24.09 -0.93
CA GLU A 89 -12.86 22.74 -0.40
C GLU A 89 -11.98 21.69 -1.09
N LEU A 90 -11.28 22.03 -2.19
CA LEU A 90 -10.67 21.06 -3.09
C LEU A 90 -9.62 20.18 -2.38
N ASP A 91 -8.70 20.77 -1.62
CA ASP A 91 -7.64 20.04 -0.93
C ASP A 91 -8.19 19.06 0.12
N VAL A 92 -9.27 19.44 0.82
CA VAL A 92 -9.92 18.57 1.78
C VAL A 92 -10.57 17.38 1.08
N ARG A 93 -11.23 17.61 -0.06
CA ARG A 93 -11.85 16.56 -0.86
C ARG A 93 -10.80 15.61 -1.46
N ILE A 94 -9.73 16.16 -2.03
CA ILE A 94 -8.61 15.37 -2.56
C ILE A 94 -8.03 14.47 -1.47
N LYS A 95 -7.71 15.04 -0.30
CA LYS A 95 -7.15 14.29 0.83
C LYS A 95 -8.08 13.17 1.29
N LYS A 96 -9.39 13.41 1.33
CA LYS A 96 -10.37 12.38 1.64
C LYS A 96 -10.37 11.29 0.57
N THR A 97 -10.48 11.65 -0.71
CA THR A 97 -10.45 10.70 -1.82
C THR A 97 -9.20 9.82 -1.79
N LEU A 98 -8.02 10.43 -1.59
CA LEU A 98 -6.75 9.71 -1.51
C LEU A 98 -6.71 8.71 -0.34
N ARG A 99 -7.32 9.03 0.79
CA ARG A 99 -7.42 8.13 1.95
C ARG A 99 -8.40 6.98 1.76
N ASP A 100 -9.42 7.18 0.93
CA ASP A 100 -10.45 6.17 0.64
C ASP A 100 -10.00 5.17 -0.44
N ILE A 101 -8.84 5.38 -1.09
CA ILE A 101 -8.28 4.45 -2.07
C ILE A 101 -7.83 3.15 -1.39
N ILE A 102 -8.13 2.03 -2.04
CA ILE A 102 -7.69 0.70 -1.61
C ILE A 102 -6.29 0.41 -2.14
N TYR A 103 -5.25 0.65 -1.32
CA TYR A 103 -3.85 0.60 -1.74
C TYR A 103 -3.30 -0.82 -2.02
N HIS A 104 -3.93 -1.88 -1.53
CA HIS A 104 -3.57 -3.24 -1.96
C HIS A 104 -4.17 -3.63 -3.32
N ASN A 105 -5.02 -2.82 -3.93
CA ASN A 105 -5.41 -3.00 -5.33
C ASN A 105 -4.33 -2.41 -6.26
N LEU A 106 -3.18 -3.09 -6.31
CA LEU A 106 -2.01 -2.60 -7.05
C LEU A 106 -2.27 -2.28 -8.53
N PRO A 107 -3.13 -2.99 -9.28
CA PRO A 107 -3.48 -2.58 -10.64
C PRO A 107 -4.09 -1.19 -10.73
N VAL A 108 -4.96 -0.83 -9.78
CA VAL A 108 -5.54 0.52 -9.70
C VAL A 108 -4.49 1.53 -9.27
N ILE A 109 -3.67 1.21 -8.28
CA ILE A 109 -2.59 2.07 -7.79
C ILE A 109 -1.56 2.34 -8.89
N LYS A 110 -1.18 1.32 -9.67
CA LYS A 110 -0.28 1.47 -10.82
C LYS A 110 -0.79 2.49 -11.82
N ASN A 111 -2.09 2.45 -12.14
CA ASN A 111 -2.69 3.42 -13.04
C ASN A 111 -2.69 4.85 -12.45
N ILE A 112 -3.03 5.00 -11.15
CA ILE A 112 -3.03 6.29 -10.47
C ILE A 112 -1.61 6.86 -10.41
N TYR A 113 -0.61 6.06 -10.03
CA TYR A 113 0.79 6.49 -9.98
C TYR A 113 1.29 6.95 -11.35
N ARG A 114 0.97 6.20 -12.40
CA ARG A 114 1.34 6.56 -13.77
C ARG A 114 0.67 7.84 -14.24
N SER A 115 -0.65 7.99 -14.08
CA SER A 115 -1.38 9.16 -14.55
C SER A 115 -1.09 10.43 -13.74
N THR A 116 -0.83 10.29 -12.43
CA THR A 116 -0.66 11.42 -11.52
C THR A 116 0.80 11.83 -11.34
N LEU A 117 1.68 10.85 -11.12
CA LEU A 117 3.09 11.07 -10.76
C LEU A 117 4.07 10.80 -11.91
N ASP A 118 3.58 10.24 -13.02
CA ASP A 118 4.42 9.72 -14.12
C ASP A 118 5.41 8.62 -13.68
N ILE A 119 4.99 7.82 -12.69
CA ILE A 119 5.77 6.70 -12.14
C ILE A 119 5.15 5.38 -12.60
N ASP A 120 5.95 4.53 -13.25
CA ASP A 120 5.56 3.14 -13.53
C ASP A 120 6.00 2.23 -12.37
N LEU A 121 5.05 1.53 -11.77
CA LEU A 121 5.32 0.59 -10.67
C LEU A 121 5.94 -0.75 -11.14
N GLY A 122 6.25 -0.90 -12.42
CA GLY A 122 6.86 -2.12 -12.96
C GLY A 122 5.97 -3.35 -12.90
N ASP A 123 6.57 -4.54 -12.77
CA ASP A 123 5.82 -5.79 -12.63
C ASP A 123 5.36 -6.00 -11.18
N ILE A 124 4.05 -6.03 -11.00
CA ILE A 124 3.38 -6.23 -9.71
C ILE A 124 2.88 -7.67 -9.49
N SER A 125 3.17 -8.59 -10.40
CA SER A 125 2.56 -9.95 -10.41
C SER A 125 2.91 -10.74 -9.15
N ASN A 126 4.14 -10.65 -8.65
CA ASN A 126 4.57 -11.32 -7.44
C ASN A 126 3.86 -10.72 -6.20
N LEU A 127 3.81 -9.41 -6.09
CA LEU A 127 3.14 -8.73 -4.99
C LEU A 127 1.62 -9.00 -4.96
N MET A 128 0.98 -9.15 -6.11
CA MET A 128 -0.43 -9.55 -6.19
C MET A 128 -0.68 -10.94 -5.60
N LYS A 129 0.25 -11.90 -5.80
CA LYS A 129 0.17 -13.22 -5.14
C LYS A 129 0.30 -13.08 -3.61
N CYS A 130 1.26 -12.26 -3.17
CA CYS A 130 1.48 -12.00 -1.74
C CYS A 130 0.25 -11.32 -1.09
N ILE A 131 -0.37 -10.37 -1.76
CA ILE A 131 -1.61 -9.72 -1.32
C ILE A 131 -2.75 -10.73 -1.20
N SER A 132 -2.84 -11.70 -2.13
CA SER A 132 -3.84 -12.77 -2.03
C SER A 132 -3.62 -13.64 -0.78
N ILE A 133 -2.38 -13.98 -0.45
CA ILE A 133 -2.04 -14.71 0.79
C ILE A 133 -2.41 -13.87 2.01
N ARG A 134 -2.08 -12.58 2.03
CA ARG A 134 -2.49 -11.65 3.11
C ARG A 134 -4.00 -11.60 3.27
N HIS A 135 -4.75 -11.58 2.17
CA HIS A 135 -6.21 -11.62 2.21
C HIS A 135 -6.73 -12.88 2.92
N ASP A 136 -6.17 -14.05 2.61
CA ASP A 136 -6.52 -15.31 3.27
C ASP A 136 -6.16 -15.28 4.78
N ILE A 137 -5.02 -14.69 5.13
CA ILE A 137 -4.60 -14.55 6.54
C ILE A 137 -5.60 -13.68 7.31
N VAL A 138 -5.95 -12.51 6.79
CA VAL A 138 -6.75 -11.50 7.51
C VAL A 138 -8.23 -11.83 7.52
N HIS A 139 -8.78 -12.28 6.40
CA HIS A 139 -10.24 -12.43 6.23
C HIS A 139 -10.74 -13.85 6.33
N ARG A 140 -9.84 -14.87 6.28
CA ARG A 140 -10.20 -16.29 6.33
C ARG A 140 -9.46 -17.06 7.43
N ASN A 141 -8.91 -16.34 8.39
CA ASN A 141 -8.14 -16.94 9.49
C ASN A 141 -6.99 -17.84 8.98
N GLY A 142 -6.34 -17.43 7.91
CA GLY A 142 -5.22 -18.14 7.28
C GLY A 142 -5.62 -19.33 6.40
N LYS A 143 -6.88 -19.44 5.99
CA LYS A 143 -7.35 -20.48 5.07
C LYS A 143 -7.51 -19.91 3.66
N ASP A 144 -7.16 -20.70 2.65
CA ASP A 144 -7.45 -20.37 1.25
C ASP A 144 -8.95 -20.54 0.92
N LYS A 145 -9.32 -20.34 -0.34
CA LYS A 145 -10.71 -20.47 -0.82
C LYS A 145 -11.26 -21.89 -0.69
N ASP A 146 -10.38 -22.89 -0.70
CA ASP A 146 -10.72 -24.30 -0.62
C ASP A 146 -10.70 -24.81 0.84
N GLY A 147 -10.42 -23.93 1.80
CA GLY A 147 -10.40 -24.24 3.24
C GLY A 147 -9.06 -24.80 3.75
N ASN A 148 -8.03 -24.88 2.91
CA ASN A 148 -6.71 -25.35 3.30
C ASN A 148 -5.95 -24.28 4.07
N LEU A 149 -5.29 -24.65 5.16
CA LEU A 149 -4.51 -23.73 5.97
C LEU A 149 -3.25 -23.28 5.22
N ARG A 150 -3.05 -21.98 5.10
CA ARG A 150 -1.78 -21.38 4.64
C ARG A 150 -0.73 -21.50 5.74
N ILE A 151 0.32 -22.23 5.45
CA ILE A 151 1.48 -22.32 6.33
C ILE A 151 2.43 -21.20 5.91
N ILE A 152 2.70 -20.30 6.82
CA ILE A 152 3.68 -19.21 6.66
C ILE A 152 4.84 -19.52 7.60
N ASN A 153 6.05 -19.48 7.08
CA ASN A 153 7.29 -19.69 7.81
C ASN A 153 8.16 -18.43 7.80
N LYS A 154 9.35 -18.50 8.42
CA LYS A 154 10.30 -17.40 8.47
C LYS A 154 10.73 -16.91 7.09
N ASP A 155 11.03 -17.83 6.19
CA ASP A 155 11.50 -17.49 4.83
C ASP A 155 10.42 -16.78 4.02
N ASP A 156 9.14 -17.14 4.21
CA ASP A 156 8.03 -16.45 3.55
C ASP A 156 7.95 -14.98 4.00
N VAL A 157 8.19 -14.70 5.29
CA VAL A 157 8.20 -13.32 5.80
C VAL A 157 9.42 -12.55 5.29
N LEU A 158 10.60 -13.16 5.24
CA LEU A 158 11.80 -12.54 4.67
C LEU A 158 11.63 -12.24 3.18
N ASN A 159 11.09 -13.19 2.42
CA ASN A 159 10.86 -13.04 0.99
C ASN A 159 9.89 -11.90 0.67
N ILE A 160 8.79 -11.78 1.42
CA ILE A 160 7.86 -10.67 1.21
C ILE A 160 8.46 -9.33 1.63
N ALA A 161 9.24 -9.28 2.72
CA ALA A 161 9.92 -8.07 3.14
C ALA A 161 10.92 -7.59 2.06
N THR A 162 11.71 -8.50 1.50
CA THR A 162 12.63 -8.22 0.39
C THR A 162 11.89 -7.73 -0.86
N SER A 163 10.82 -8.46 -1.28
CA SER A 163 10.04 -8.08 -2.47
C SER A 163 9.39 -6.70 -2.35
N VAL A 164 8.90 -6.36 -1.17
CA VAL A 164 8.32 -5.02 -0.92
C VAL A 164 9.41 -3.95 -0.88
N SER A 165 10.57 -4.24 -0.26
CA SER A 165 11.70 -3.29 -0.25
C SER A 165 12.20 -2.98 -1.66
N GLU A 166 12.39 -3.99 -2.50
CA GLU A 166 12.79 -3.81 -3.91
C GLU A 166 11.74 -3.00 -4.69
N PHE A 167 10.47 -3.30 -4.48
CA PHE A 167 9.36 -2.56 -5.11
C PHE A 167 9.38 -1.08 -4.71
N ILE A 168 9.58 -0.76 -3.43
CA ILE A 168 9.65 0.62 -2.96
C ILE A 168 10.89 1.33 -3.49
N LEU A 169 12.05 0.68 -3.51
CA LEU A 169 13.27 1.23 -4.10
C LEU A 169 13.10 1.59 -5.58
N ASN A 170 12.39 0.77 -6.35
CA ASN A 170 12.08 1.06 -7.75
C ASN A 170 11.14 2.27 -7.93
N ILE A 171 10.31 2.58 -6.94
CA ILE A 171 9.44 3.76 -6.96
C ILE A 171 10.23 5.04 -6.63
N GLU A 172 11.29 4.92 -5.82
CA GLU A 172 12.11 6.06 -5.38
C GLU A 172 13.15 6.50 -6.42
N ASN A 173 13.57 5.61 -7.32
CA ASN A 173 14.52 5.89 -8.40
C ASN A 173 13.84 6.51 -9.63
#